data_87ad9c21088658517f40c30421137c0e
#
_entry.id   87ad9c21088658517f40c30421137c0e
#
_cell.length_a   1.000
_cell.length_b   1.000
_cell.length_c   1.000
_cell.angle_alpha   90.00
_cell.angle_beta   90.00
_cell.angle_gamma   90.00
#
_symmetry.space_group_name_H-M   'P 1'
#
loop_
_entity.id
_entity.type
_entity.pdbx_description
1 polymer ?
#
loop_
_entity_poly.entity_id
_entity_poly.type
_entity_poly.pdbx_seq_one_letter_code
_entity_poly.pdbx_strand_id
1 'polypeptide(L)'
;MSDLIRIKLPPERISTLKELQSLTKTKFKEISLLHLAFVHRSFANEDSDRYLSDNERLEFLGDSVLGILAAEFLYKSLPKGKEGKLAKLKSKMVSAPAIAKLARSYRFTEYLLLGKGEREKGEANLNLQADCFEAFLGALYLDQGLESCRTFLTPHFQMMEKAVEDAEETKDYKTILQEFCQKKWKKLPEYSVMKEEGPDHNKEFLVSVVCEKHFQTNGEGKNKRRAEQMAAKAALRFLKIL
;
A
#
# COMPACT_ATOMS: atom_id res chain seq x y z
N MET A 1 -1.10 -26.87 -16.26
CA MET A 1 -1.57 -25.52 -16.54
C MET A 1 -2.47 -25.43 -17.78
N SER A 2 -2.32 -26.31 -18.77
CA SER A 2 -3.08 -26.26 -20.02
C SER A 2 -4.59 -26.52 -19.90
N ASP A 3 -5.07 -27.13 -18.85
CA ASP A 3 -6.46 -27.59 -18.72
C ASP A 3 -7.40 -26.57 -18.03
N LEU A 4 -6.87 -25.55 -17.38
CA LEU A 4 -7.64 -24.51 -16.69
C LEU A 4 -8.20 -23.43 -17.63
N ILE A 5 -7.80 -23.37 -18.90
CA ILE A 5 -7.94 -22.16 -19.73
C ILE A 5 -8.43 -22.45 -21.16
N ARG A 6 -9.22 -23.48 -21.37
CA ARG A 6 -9.82 -23.76 -22.72
C ARG A 6 -11.15 -23.04 -22.96
N ILE A 7 -11.34 -21.87 -22.40
CA ILE A 7 -12.54 -21.07 -22.67
C ILE A 7 -12.31 -20.24 -23.93
N LYS A 8 -13.09 -20.52 -24.98
CA LYS A 8 -13.15 -19.64 -26.15
C LYS A 8 -13.92 -18.38 -25.74
N LEU A 9 -13.17 -17.30 -25.47
CA LEU A 9 -13.76 -16.03 -25.05
C LEU A 9 -14.55 -15.38 -26.18
N PRO A 10 -15.71 -14.79 -25.88
CA PRO A 10 -16.46 -13.99 -26.86
C PRO A 10 -15.63 -12.78 -27.33
N PRO A 11 -15.81 -12.32 -28.60
CA PRO A 11 -15.07 -11.18 -29.15
C PRO A 11 -15.22 -9.90 -28.30
N GLU A 12 -16.41 -9.65 -27.74
CA GLU A 12 -16.67 -8.50 -26.88
C GLU A 12 -15.82 -8.57 -25.61
N ARG A 13 -15.70 -9.75 -24.99
CA ARG A 13 -14.87 -9.93 -23.79
C ARG A 13 -13.39 -9.71 -24.09
N ILE A 14 -12.92 -10.19 -25.22
CA ILE A 14 -11.55 -9.96 -25.69
C ILE A 14 -11.28 -8.46 -25.87
N SER A 15 -12.23 -7.73 -26.46
CA SER A 15 -12.13 -6.27 -26.64
C SER A 15 -12.03 -5.56 -25.28
N THR A 16 -12.91 -5.88 -24.35
CA THR A 16 -12.92 -5.32 -22.98
C THR A 16 -11.59 -5.58 -22.25
N LEU A 17 -11.06 -6.80 -22.37
CA LEU A 17 -9.77 -7.13 -21.73
C LEU A 17 -8.57 -6.44 -22.42
N LYS A 18 -8.65 -6.10 -23.69
CA LYS A 18 -7.63 -5.27 -24.37
C LYS A 18 -7.64 -3.83 -23.86
N GLU A 19 -8.81 -3.27 -23.57
CA GLU A 19 -8.93 -1.95 -22.92
C GLU A 19 -8.28 -1.98 -21.55
N LEU A 20 -8.53 -3.00 -20.74
CA LEU A 20 -7.90 -3.20 -19.43
C LEU A 20 -6.38 -3.27 -19.54
N GLN A 21 -5.83 -4.01 -20.52
CA GLN A 21 -4.38 -4.06 -20.74
C GLN A 21 -3.80 -2.68 -21.08
N SER A 22 -4.54 -1.85 -21.81
CA SER A 22 -4.14 -0.48 -22.12
C SER A 22 -4.12 0.40 -20.86
N LEU A 23 -5.13 0.28 -20.00
CA LEU A 23 -5.20 1.00 -18.72
C LEU A 23 -4.07 0.61 -17.77
N THR A 24 -3.81 -0.68 -17.65
CA THR A 24 -2.76 -1.22 -16.76
C THR A 24 -1.36 -1.15 -17.38
N LYS A 25 -1.25 -0.80 -18.66
CA LYS A 25 0.00 -0.85 -19.44
C LYS A 25 0.67 -2.23 -19.40
N THR A 26 -0.12 -3.29 -19.31
CA THR A 26 0.33 -4.68 -19.35
C THR A 26 -0.04 -5.33 -20.68
N LYS A 27 0.65 -6.38 -21.06
CA LYS A 27 0.37 -7.11 -22.32
C LYS A 27 0.44 -8.60 -22.06
N PHE A 28 -0.70 -9.21 -21.74
CA PHE A 28 -0.79 -10.65 -21.51
C PHE A 28 -0.55 -11.43 -22.80
N LYS A 29 0.24 -12.51 -22.70
CA LYS A 29 0.42 -13.52 -23.73
C LYS A 29 -0.81 -14.41 -23.81
N GLU A 30 -1.30 -14.83 -22.63
CA GLU A 30 -2.49 -15.66 -22.45
C GLU A 30 -3.66 -14.82 -21.93
N ILE A 31 -4.49 -14.30 -22.84
CA ILE A 31 -5.65 -13.46 -22.47
C ILE A 31 -6.66 -14.16 -21.55
N SER A 32 -6.70 -15.49 -21.60
CA SER A 32 -7.53 -16.33 -20.74
C SER A 32 -7.10 -16.29 -19.27
N LEU A 33 -5.81 -16.11 -18.94
CA LEU A 33 -5.34 -15.85 -17.57
C LEU A 33 -5.87 -14.51 -17.06
N LEU A 34 -5.78 -13.47 -17.90
CA LEU A 34 -6.35 -12.17 -17.55
C LEU A 34 -7.87 -12.27 -17.36
N HIS A 35 -8.58 -13.02 -18.22
CA HIS A 35 -10.00 -13.25 -18.03
C HIS A 35 -10.31 -13.91 -16.69
N LEU A 36 -9.59 -14.99 -16.35
CA LEU A 36 -9.82 -15.76 -15.12
C LEU A 36 -9.63 -14.89 -13.86
N ALA A 37 -8.70 -13.94 -13.86
CA ALA A 37 -8.51 -13.01 -12.76
C ALA A 37 -9.76 -12.15 -12.45
N PHE A 38 -10.65 -12.02 -13.42
CA PHE A 38 -11.90 -11.26 -13.33
C PHE A 38 -13.15 -12.15 -13.34
N VAL A 39 -13.02 -13.42 -12.98
CA VAL A 39 -14.14 -14.34 -12.80
C VAL A 39 -14.31 -14.61 -11.31
N HIS A 40 -15.29 -13.97 -10.69
CA HIS A 40 -15.60 -14.21 -9.28
C HIS A 40 -16.33 -15.55 -9.11
N ARG A 41 -16.12 -16.23 -7.98
CA ARG A 41 -16.77 -17.52 -7.66
C ARG A 41 -18.30 -17.50 -7.79
N SER A 42 -18.95 -16.39 -7.46
CA SER A 42 -20.40 -16.27 -7.59
C SER A 42 -20.87 -16.38 -9.04
N PHE A 43 -20.08 -15.86 -9.99
CA PHE A 43 -20.37 -15.97 -11.41
C PHE A 43 -20.07 -17.38 -11.93
N ALA A 44 -18.94 -17.96 -11.56
CA ALA A 44 -18.58 -19.33 -11.93
C ALA A 44 -19.61 -20.36 -11.46
N ASN A 45 -20.15 -20.18 -10.25
CA ASN A 45 -21.19 -21.06 -9.70
C ASN A 45 -22.56 -20.94 -10.40
N GLU A 46 -22.88 -19.80 -11.01
CA GLU A 46 -24.12 -19.63 -11.76
C GLU A 46 -24.05 -20.28 -13.16
N ASP A 47 -22.85 -20.50 -13.71
CA ASP A 47 -22.63 -21.11 -15.02
C ASP A 47 -21.52 -22.16 -14.94
N SER A 48 -21.72 -23.15 -14.06
CA SER A 48 -20.74 -24.19 -13.77
C SER A 48 -20.41 -25.10 -14.98
N ASP A 49 -21.28 -25.17 -15.96
CA ASP A 49 -21.05 -25.91 -17.21
C ASP A 49 -20.02 -25.21 -18.10
N ARG A 50 -19.92 -23.90 -17.97
CA ARG A 50 -19.03 -23.06 -18.78
C ARG A 50 -17.75 -22.66 -18.05
N TYR A 51 -17.84 -22.44 -16.73
CA TYR A 51 -16.72 -21.97 -15.89
C TYR A 51 -16.36 -23.05 -14.87
N LEU A 52 -15.23 -23.72 -15.11
CA LEU A 52 -14.66 -24.73 -14.21
C LEU A 52 -13.77 -24.11 -13.13
N SER A 53 -13.54 -22.81 -13.17
CA SER A 53 -12.60 -22.12 -12.28
C SER A 53 -13.01 -20.67 -12.07
N ASP A 54 -12.64 -20.14 -10.93
CA ASP A 54 -12.76 -18.76 -10.50
C ASP A 54 -11.38 -18.14 -10.21
N ASN A 55 -11.37 -16.93 -9.67
CA ASN A 55 -10.15 -16.18 -9.40
C ASN A 55 -9.49 -16.45 -8.03
N GLU A 56 -10.09 -17.22 -7.13
CA GLU A 56 -9.58 -17.39 -5.74
C GLU A 56 -8.13 -17.95 -5.71
N ARG A 57 -7.80 -18.88 -6.63
CA ARG A 57 -6.43 -19.41 -6.69
C ARG A 57 -5.41 -18.39 -7.21
N LEU A 58 -5.83 -17.50 -8.09
CA LEU A 58 -4.98 -16.40 -8.57
C LEU A 58 -4.80 -15.33 -7.49
N GLU A 59 -5.85 -15.01 -6.75
CA GLU A 59 -5.83 -14.15 -5.56
C GLU A 59 -4.80 -14.65 -4.54
N PHE A 60 -4.89 -15.91 -4.12
CA PHE A 60 -3.94 -16.53 -3.19
C PHE A 60 -2.48 -16.37 -3.66
N LEU A 61 -2.22 -16.60 -4.94
CA LEU A 61 -0.88 -16.44 -5.52
C LEU A 61 -0.47 -14.96 -5.58
N GLY A 62 -1.39 -14.10 -5.96
CA GLY A 62 -1.18 -12.66 -6.11
C GLY A 62 -0.89 -11.95 -4.79
N ASP A 63 -1.56 -12.32 -3.69
CA ASP A 63 -1.23 -11.84 -2.34
C ASP A 63 0.23 -12.15 -1.98
N SER A 64 0.67 -13.38 -2.24
CA SER A 64 2.05 -13.79 -1.99
C SER A 64 3.06 -12.98 -2.83
N VAL A 65 2.76 -12.74 -4.11
CA VAL A 65 3.57 -11.92 -5.02
C VAL A 65 3.61 -10.46 -4.56
N LEU A 66 2.47 -9.90 -4.20
CA LEU A 66 2.35 -8.55 -3.64
C LEU A 66 3.18 -8.41 -2.36
N GLY A 67 3.05 -9.39 -1.46
CA GLY A 67 3.75 -9.43 -0.19
C GLY A 67 5.27 -9.43 -0.33
N ILE A 68 5.83 -10.24 -1.25
CA ILE A 68 7.28 -10.30 -1.48
C ILE A 68 7.79 -9.01 -2.14
N LEU A 69 7.07 -8.47 -3.15
CA LEU A 69 7.50 -7.26 -3.84
C LEU A 69 7.42 -6.02 -2.94
N ALA A 70 6.41 -5.91 -2.07
CA ALA A 70 6.33 -4.84 -1.08
C ALA A 70 7.46 -4.94 -0.04
N ALA A 71 7.78 -6.14 0.43
CA ALA A 71 8.90 -6.35 1.36
C ALA A 71 10.23 -5.99 0.73
N GLU A 72 10.49 -6.44 -0.50
CA GLU A 72 11.72 -6.13 -1.23
C GLU A 72 11.87 -4.63 -1.51
N PHE A 73 10.77 -3.97 -1.94
CA PHE A 73 10.76 -2.53 -2.17
C PHE A 73 11.16 -1.77 -0.89
N LEU A 74 10.51 -2.05 0.24
CA LEU A 74 10.80 -1.39 1.51
C LEU A 74 12.22 -1.69 2.03
N TYR A 75 12.71 -2.92 1.84
CA TYR A 75 14.08 -3.27 2.21
C TYR A 75 15.12 -2.45 1.45
N LYS A 76 14.87 -2.19 0.15
CA LYS A 76 15.76 -1.40 -0.71
C LYS A 76 15.64 0.11 -0.45
N SER A 77 14.41 0.62 -0.30
CA SER A 77 14.17 2.06 -0.12
C SER A 77 14.53 2.56 1.29
N LEU A 78 14.48 1.68 2.30
CA LEU A 78 14.75 2.03 3.70
C LEU A 78 15.92 1.22 4.29
N PRO A 79 17.17 1.38 3.83
CA PRO A 79 18.31 0.52 4.22
C PRO A 79 18.66 0.60 5.71
N LYS A 80 18.29 1.68 6.40
CA LYS A 80 18.46 1.84 7.85
C LYS A 80 17.18 1.56 8.65
N GLY A 81 16.13 1.09 8.00
CA GLY A 81 14.84 0.79 8.63
C GLY A 81 14.93 -0.44 9.55
N LYS A 82 14.50 -0.30 10.79
CA LYS A 82 14.36 -1.46 11.69
C LYS A 82 13.21 -2.34 11.22
N GLU A 83 13.31 -3.66 11.47
CA GLU A 83 12.35 -4.69 11.07
C GLU A 83 10.90 -4.29 11.40
N GLY A 84 10.60 -3.88 12.63
CA GLY A 84 9.24 -3.48 13.03
C GLY A 84 8.68 -2.27 12.27
N LYS A 85 9.56 -1.34 11.78
CA LYS A 85 9.12 -0.25 10.89
C LYS A 85 8.76 -0.79 9.50
N LEU A 86 9.59 -1.67 8.95
CA LEU A 86 9.38 -2.29 7.64
C LEU A 86 8.09 -3.13 7.64
N ALA A 87 7.88 -3.95 8.68
CA ALA A 87 6.67 -4.76 8.83
C ALA A 87 5.40 -3.90 8.90
N LYS A 88 5.43 -2.80 9.67
CA LYS A 88 4.30 -1.87 9.78
C LYS A 88 3.99 -1.17 8.45
N LEU A 89 5.01 -0.75 7.70
CA LEU A 89 4.84 -0.13 6.39
C LEU A 89 4.31 -1.13 5.38
N LYS A 90 4.89 -2.33 5.32
CA LYS A 90 4.40 -3.42 4.47
C LYS A 90 2.92 -3.68 4.72
N SER A 91 2.52 -3.92 5.98
CA SER A 91 1.12 -4.17 6.33
C SER A 91 0.17 -3.06 5.86
N LYS A 92 0.58 -1.79 5.89
CA LYS A 92 -0.20 -0.68 5.35
C LYS A 92 -0.29 -0.73 3.82
N MET A 93 0.83 -1.01 3.14
CA MET A 93 0.91 -1.01 1.67
C MET A 93 0.09 -2.13 1.04
N VAL A 94 0.06 -3.31 1.68
CA VAL A 94 -0.68 -4.49 1.19
C VAL A 94 -2.05 -4.65 1.89
N SER A 95 -2.53 -3.63 2.61
CA SER A 95 -3.86 -3.70 3.25
C SER A 95 -4.99 -3.66 2.22
N ALA A 96 -6.10 -4.35 2.48
CA ALA A 96 -7.26 -4.35 1.60
C ALA A 96 -7.73 -2.93 1.20
N PRO A 97 -7.80 -1.92 2.10
CA PRO A 97 -8.13 -0.56 1.69
C PRO A 97 -7.14 0.08 0.72
N ALA A 98 -5.83 -0.19 0.87
CA ALA A 98 -4.80 0.34 -0.02
C ALA A 98 -4.88 -0.32 -1.40
N ILE A 99 -5.04 -1.63 -1.44
CA ILE A 99 -5.14 -2.42 -2.67
C ILE A 99 -6.46 -2.13 -3.40
N ALA A 100 -7.58 -2.03 -2.69
CA ALA A 100 -8.86 -1.62 -3.29
C ALA A 100 -8.80 -0.22 -3.93
N LYS A 101 -8.01 0.70 -3.37
CA LYS A 101 -7.78 2.02 -3.98
C LYS A 101 -7.05 1.88 -5.34
N LEU A 102 -6.08 0.97 -5.44
CA LEU A 102 -5.41 0.68 -6.72
C LEU A 102 -6.38 0.03 -7.72
N ALA A 103 -7.14 -0.97 -7.30
CA ALA A 103 -8.17 -1.60 -8.14
C ALA A 103 -9.14 -0.58 -8.73
N ARG A 104 -9.61 0.37 -7.91
CA ARG A 104 -10.47 1.47 -8.36
C ARG A 104 -9.79 2.39 -9.37
N SER A 105 -8.51 2.71 -9.19
CA SER A 105 -7.78 3.57 -10.12
C SER A 105 -7.66 2.97 -11.53
N TYR A 106 -7.75 1.65 -11.64
CA TYR A 106 -7.78 0.89 -12.88
C TYR A 106 -9.19 0.46 -13.29
N ARG A 107 -10.24 0.88 -12.55
CA ARG A 107 -11.63 0.55 -12.84
C ARG A 107 -11.90 -0.97 -12.88
N PHE A 108 -11.18 -1.75 -12.06
CA PHE A 108 -11.22 -3.22 -12.11
C PHE A 108 -12.62 -3.81 -11.91
N THR A 109 -13.47 -3.15 -11.12
CA THR A 109 -14.85 -3.59 -10.89
C THR A 109 -15.70 -3.63 -12.16
N GLU A 110 -15.40 -2.79 -13.16
CA GLU A 110 -16.12 -2.78 -14.44
C GLU A 110 -15.80 -4.02 -15.31
N TYR A 111 -14.68 -4.66 -15.05
CA TYR A 111 -14.24 -5.86 -15.76
C TYR A 111 -14.63 -7.15 -15.04
N LEU A 112 -15.04 -7.06 -13.78
CA LEU A 112 -15.31 -8.20 -12.90
C LEU A 112 -16.65 -8.85 -13.26
N LEU A 113 -16.63 -10.17 -13.44
CA LEU A 113 -17.82 -10.97 -13.66
C LEU A 113 -18.35 -11.45 -12.31
N LEU A 114 -19.53 -10.99 -11.95
CA LEU A 114 -20.23 -11.27 -10.70
C LEU A 114 -21.55 -11.98 -10.96
N GLY A 115 -21.89 -12.92 -10.12
CA GLY A 115 -23.25 -13.49 -10.06
C GLY A 115 -24.27 -12.43 -9.60
N LYS A 116 -25.55 -12.69 -9.85
CA LYS A 116 -26.64 -11.73 -9.63
C LYS A 116 -26.68 -11.20 -8.19
N GLY A 117 -26.61 -12.10 -7.20
CA GLY A 117 -26.67 -11.71 -5.79
C GLY A 117 -25.48 -10.89 -5.29
N GLU A 118 -24.28 -11.09 -5.87
CA GLU A 118 -23.10 -10.32 -5.47
C GLU A 118 -23.08 -8.95 -6.17
N ARG A 119 -23.59 -8.87 -7.39
CA ARG A 119 -23.74 -7.62 -8.14
C ARG A 119 -24.72 -6.65 -7.45
N GLU A 120 -25.77 -7.17 -6.82
CA GLU A 120 -26.75 -6.37 -6.06
C GLU A 120 -26.16 -5.76 -4.78
N LYS A 121 -25.16 -6.40 -4.16
CA LYS A 121 -24.45 -5.88 -2.98
C LYS A 121 -23.52 -4.70 -3.32
N GLY A 122 -23.27 -4.50 -4.60
CA GLY A 122 -22.63 -3.33 -5.15
C GLY A 122 -21.10 -3.40 -5.19
N GLU A 123 -20.56 -2.57 -6.06
CA GLU A 123 -19.14 -2.37 -6.31
C GLU A 123 -18.36 -1.79 -5.11
N ALA A 124 -19.06 -1.42 -4.03
CA ALA A 124 -18.49 -0.79 -2.84
C ALA A 124 -17.74 -1.77 -1.91
N ASN A 125 -17.79 -3.09 -2.17
CA ASN A 125 -17.10 -4.08 -1.35
C ASN A 125 -15.59 -3.97 -1.52
N LEU A 126 -14.91 -3.43 -0.47
CA LEU A 126 -13.45 -3.24 -0.47
C LEU A 126 -12.67 -4.54 -0.64
N ASN A 127 -13.15 -5.63 -0.03
CA ASN A 127 -12.48 -6.93 -0.14
C ASN A 127 -12.55 -7.45 -1.57
N LEU A 128 -13.73 -7.42 -2.18
CA LEU A 128 -13.91 -7.83 -3.57
C LEU A 128 -12.96 -7.10 -4.55
N GLN A 129 -12.72 -5.81 -4.30
CA GLN A 129 -11.80 -5.01 -5.11
C GLN A 129 -10.33 -5.39 -4.87
N ALA A 130 -9.96 -5.66 -3.61
CA ALA A 130 -8.63 -6.10 -3.25
C ALA A 130 -8.34 -7.50 -3.82
N ASP A 131 -9.25 -8.43 -3.62
CA ASP A 131 -9.16 -9.82 -4.11
C ASP A 131 -8.99 -9.86 -5.64
N CYS A 132 -9.76 -9.01 -6.34
CA CYS A 132 -9.64 -8.86 -7.79
C CYS A 132 -8.27 -8.32 -8.23
N PHE A 133 -7.71 -7.36 -7.51
CA PHE A 133 -6.38 -6.82 -7.80
C PHE A 133 -5.29 -7.88 -7.55
N GLU A 134 -5.39 -8.61 -6.47
CA GLU A 134 -4.47 -9.71 -6.16
C GLU A 134 -4.58 -10.81 -7.21
N ALA A 135 -5.80 -11.17 -7.62
CA ALA A 135 -5.99 -12.13 -8.71
C ALA A 135 -5.37 -11.67 -10.03
N PHE A 136 -5.51 -10.39 -10.38
CA PHE A 136 -4.84 -9.80 -11.54
C PHE A 136 -3.32 -9.93 -11.43
N LEU A 137 -2.76 -9.65 -10.24
CA LEU A 137 -1.32 -9.76 -10.01
C LEU A 137 -0.84 -11.22 -10.10
N GLY A 138 -1.62 -12.16 -9.58
CA GLY A 138 -1.34 -13.60 -9.73
C GLY A 138 -1.35 -14.06 -11.18
N ALA A 139 -2.31 -13.57 -11.97
CA ALA A 139 -2.36 -13.82 -13.40
C ALA A 139 -1.16 -13.23 -14.15
N LEU A 140 -0.79 -11.98 -13.84
CA LEU A 140 0.38 -11.31 -14.43
C LEU A 140 1.68 -12.06 -14.11
N TYR A 141 1.80 -12.54 -12.88
CA TYR A 141 2.94 -13.36 -12.45
C TYR A 141 3.04 -14.67 -13.25
N LEU A 142 1.94 -15.38 -13.43
CA LEU A 142 1.94 -16.64 -14.20
C LEU A 142 2.22 -16.42 -15.69
N ASP A 143 1.78 -15.31 -16.24
CA ASP A 143 1.95 -14.98 -17.66
C ASP A 143 3.35 -14.44 -17.98
N GLN A 144 3.95 -13.63 -17.09
CA GLN A 144 5.14 -12.86 -17.40
C GLN A 144 6.22 -12.87 -16.31
N GLY A 145 5.96 -13.53 -15.20
CA GLY A 145 6.91 -13.65 -14.09
C GLY A 145 6.98 -12.43 -13.16
N LEU A 146 7.87 -12.53 -12.18
CA LEU A 146 7.97 -11.59 -11.07
C LEU A 146 8.39 -10.18 -11.51
N GLU A 147 9.23 -10.07 -12.54
CA GLU A 147 9.75 -8.78 -12.99
C GLU A 147 8.68 -7.88 -13.60
N SER A 148 7.72 -8.45 -14.32
CA SER A 148 6.57 -7.72 -14.85
C SER A 148 5.66 -7.20 -13.72
N CYS A 149 5.46 -8.00 -12.67
CA CYS A 149 4.74 -7.57 -11.46
C CYS A 149 5.50 -6.45 -10.74
N ARG A 150 6.82 -6.53 -10.64
CA ARG A 150 7.67 -5.49 -10.06
C ARG A 150 7.54 -4.18 -10.82
N THR A 151 7.66 -4.23 -12.14
CA THR A 151 7.52 -3.06 -13.00
C THR A 151 6.16 -2.40 -12.84
N PHE A 152 5.09 -3.20 -12.75
CA PHE A 152 3.73 -2.72 -12.54
C PHE A 152 3.55 -2.07 -11.15
N LEU A 153 4.07 -2.67 -10.07
CA LEU A 153 3.85 -2.22 -8.70
C LEU A 153 4.76 -1.08 -8.24
N THR A 154 5.98 -0.97 -8.78
CA THR A 154 6.97 0.01 -8.30
C THR A 154 6.45 1.46 -8.25
N PRO A 155 5.78 1.99 -9.29
CA PRO A 155 5.23 3.36 -9.22
C PRO A 155 4.21 3.54 -8.10
N HIS A 156 3.40 2.52 -7.81
CA HIS A 156 2.40 2.56 -6.74
C HIS A 156 3.05 2.56 -5.36
N PHE A 157 4.06 1.72 -5.17
CA PHE A 157 4.82 1.68 -3.91
C PHE A 157 5.52 3.01 -3.63
N GLN A 158 6.12 3.64 -4.64
CA GLN A 158 6.72 4.97 -4.52
C GLN A 158 5.70 6.04 -4.12
N MET A 159 4.51 6.03 -4.72
CA MET A 159 3.43 6.93 -4.33
C MET A 159 2.96 6.70 -2.89
N MET A 160 2.82 5.43 -2.48
CA MET A 160 2.42 5.07 -1.12
C MET A 160 3.48 5.47 -0.10
N GLU A 161 4.76 5.25 -0.38
CA GLU A 161 5.87 5.65 0.49
C GLU A 161 5.87 7.17 0.69
N LYS A 162 5.79 7.93 -0.39
CA LYS A 162 5.71 9.40 -0.34
C LYS A 162 4.48 9.88 0.45
N ALA A 163 3.32 9.29 0.24
CA ALA A 163 2.12 9.64 0.99
C ALA A 163 2.25 9.38 2.49
N VAL A 164 2.98 8.33 2.90
CA VAL A 164 3.28 8.06 4.31
C VAL A 164 4.25 9.08 4.88
N GLU A 165 5.27 9.47 4.11
CA GLU A 165 6.22 10.53 4.51
C GLU A 165 5.49 11.87 4.69
N ASP A 166 4.68 12.28 3.71
CA ASP A 166 3.88 13.50 3.77
C ASP A 166 2.91 13.50 4.97
N ALA A 167 2.25 12.36 5.24
CA ALA A 167 1.37 12.22 6.38
C ALA A 167 2.11 12.25 7.73
N GLU A 168 3.36 11.76 7.80
CA GLU A 168 4.21 11.92 8.98
C GLU A 168 4.71 13.37 9.12
N GLU A 169 4.92 14.08 8.01
CA GLU A 169 5.30 15.50 8.03
C GLU A 169 4.18 16.42 8.49
N THR A 170 2.93 16.10 8.15
CA THR A 170 1.75 16.87 8.57
C THR A 170 1.30 16.58 9.99
N LYS A 171 1.79 15.52 10.63
CA LYS A 171 1.40 15.15 11.99
C LYS A 171 2.02 16.09 13.00
N ASP A 172 1.18 16.83 13.74
CA ASP A 172 1.62 17.81 14.72
C ASP A 172 1.92 17.18 16.08
N TYR A 173 3.07 16.50 16.15
CA TYR A 173 3.56 15.91 17.39
C TYR A 173 3.87 16.95 18.46
N LYS A 174 4.23 18.20 18.04
CA LYS A 174 4.50 19.30 18.98
C LYS A 174 3.23 19.67 19.73
N THR A 175 2.12 19.85 19.06
CA THR A 175 0.83 20.16 19.68
C THR A 175 0.38 19.02 20.59
N ILE A 176 0.45 17.77 20.14
CA ILE A 176 0.10 16.60 20.96
C ILE A 176 0.94 16.56 22.25
N LEU A 177 2.26 16.77 22.15
CA LEU A 177 3.16 16.78 23.32
C LEU A 177 2.87 17.95 24.24
N GLN A 178 2.62 19.14 23.68
CA GLN A 178 2.29 20.35 24.43
C GLN A 178 0.99 20.19 25.23
N GLU A 179 -0.07 19.68 24.61
CA GLU A 179 -1.34 19.37 25.28
C GLU A 179 -1.17 18.38 26.41
N PHE A 180 -0.41 17.32 26.18
CA PHE A 180 -0.11 16.32 27.20
C PHE A 180 0.65 16.91 28.38
N CYS A 181 1.75 17.65 28.14
CA CYS A 181 2.56 18.27 29.17
C CYS A 181 1.74 19.30 29.98
N GLN A 182 0.95 20.12 29.28
CA GLN A 182 0.08 21.10 29.93
C GLN A 182 -1.00 20.46 30.78
N LYS A 183 -1.60 19.36 30.31
CA LYS A 183 -2.63 18.64 31.08
C LYS A 183 -2.06 17.92 32.28
N LYS A 184 -0.91 17.26 32.14
CA LYS A 184 -0.34 16.38 33.15
C LYS A 184 0.52 17.12 34.19
N TRP A 185 1.32 18.10 33.73
CA TRP A 185 2.32 18.76 34.56
C TRP A 185 2.14 20.28 34.66
N LYS A 186 1.18 20.86 33.93
CA LYS A 186 0.95 22.32 33.85
C LYS A 186 2.17 23.10 33.34
N LYS A 187 2.99 22.44 32.51
CA LYS A 187 4.23 22.99 31.92
C LYS A 187 4.22 22.82 30.42
N LEU A 188 5.00 23.64 29.74
CA LEU A 188 5.19 23.55 28.29
C LEU A 188 6.55 22.92 27.97
N PRO A 189 6.64 22.10 26.92
CA PRO A 189 7.92 21.59 26.47
C PRO A 189 8.74 22.70 25.78
N GLU A 190 10.03 22.76 26.08
CA GLU A 190 10.98 23.73 25.51
C GLU A 190 11.86 23.03 24.46
N TYR A 191 12.06 23.70 23.33
CA TYR A 191 12.83 23.21 22.19
C TYR A 191 14.09 24.03 22.00
N SER A 192 15.23 23.37 21.83
CA SER A 192 16.52 24.01 21.55
C SER A 192 17.24 23.32 20.41
N VAL A 193 17.82 24.09 19.49
CA VAL A 193 18.67 23.58 18.43
C VAL A 193 20.03 23.27 19.04
N MET A 194 20.40 21.98 19.03
CA MET A 194 21.67 21.50 19.58
C MET A 194 22.77 21.52 18.52
N LYS A 195 22.41 21.30 17.25
CA LYS A 195 23.37 21.20 16.17
C LYS A 195 22.71 21.57 14.83
N GLU A 196 23.48 22.27 13.97
CA GLU A 196 23.11 22.57 12.60
C GLU A 196 24.35 22.25 11.75
N GLU A 197 24.23 21.28 10.82
CA GLU A 197 25.35 20.80 10.00
C GLU A 197 24.93 20.65 8.54
N GLY A 198 25.93 20.71 7.66
CA GLY A 198 25.78 20.51 6.22
C GLY A 198 25.67 21.80 5.41
N PRO A 199 25.86 21.72 4.08
CA PRO A 199 25.73 22.85 3.18
C PRO A 199 24.27 23.33 3.09
N ASP A 200 24.04 24.58 2.69
CA ASP A 200 22.72 25.23 2.67
C ASP A 200 21.63 24.43 1.95
N HIS A 201 21.98 23.66 0.95
CA HIS A 201 21.06 22.84 0.18
C HIS A 201 20.80 21.44 0.79
N ASN A 202 21.54 21.06 1.86
CA ASN A 202 21.39 19.77 2.54
C ASN A 202 21.73 19.89 4.03
N LYS A 203 21.14 20.88 4.72
CA LYS A 203 21.30 21.06 6.17
C LYS A 203 20.59 19.98 6.96
N GLU A 204 21.22 19.55 8.03
CA GLU A 204 20.63 18.69 9.06
C GLU A 204 20.61 19.42 10.40
N PHE A 205 19.49 19.31 11.07
CA PHE A 205 19.24 19.95 12.36
C PHE A 205 19.03 18.86 13.43
N LEU A 206 19.73 18.99 14.55
CA LEU A 206 19.48 18.23 15.76
C LEU A 206 18.79 19.15 16.77
N VAL A 207 17.59 18.81 17.19
CA VAL A 207 16.80 19.57 18.17
C VAL A 207 16.56 18.71 19.41
N SER A 208 16.77 19.29 20.58
CA SER A 208 16.37 18.71 21.84
C SER A 208 15.03 19.29 22.31
N VAL A 209 14.17 18.46 22.88
CA VAL A 209 12.98 18.89 23.61
C VAL A 209 13.06 18.42 25.05
N VAL A 210 12.76 19.34 25.97
CA VAL A 210 12.82 19.12 27.42
C VAL A 210 11.49 19.56 28.03
N CYS A 211 11.00 18.83 29.01
CA CYS A 211 9.93 19.32 29.89
C CYS A 211 10.41 19.14 31.34
N GLU A 212 11.10 20.16 31.85
CA GLU A 212 11.77 20.14 33.15
C GLU A 212 12.56 18.83 33.40
N LYS A 213 12.33 18.15 34.53
CA LYS A 213 12.95 16.86 34.88
C LYS A 213 12.16 15.63 34.41
N HIS A 214 11.06 15.82 33.65
CA HIS A 214 10.19 14.72 33.27
C HIS A 214 10.71 13.91 32.08
N PHE A 215 11.31 14.60 31.13
CA PHE A 215 11.98 13.95 29.98
C PHE A 215 12.89 14.94 29.26
N GLN A 216 13.86 14.37 28.54
CA GLN A 216 14.64 15.02 27.49
C GLN A 216 14.81 14.06 26.34
N THR A 217 14.47 14.49 25.12
CA THR A 217 14.61 13.68 23.90
C THR A 217 15.08 14.54 22.74
N ASN A 218 15.70 13.90 21.74
CA ASN A 218 16.25 14.58 20.57
C ASN A 218 15.53 14.10 19.31
N GLY A 219 15.54 14.97 18.30
CA GLY A 219 15.04 14.66 16.95
C GLY A 219 15.89 15.33 15.88
N GLU A 220 16.03 14.62 14.77
CA GLU A 220 16.79 15.09 13.61
C GLU A 220 15.83 15.38 12.43
N GLY A 221 16.22 16.36 11.59
CA GLY A 221 15.43 16.71 10.42
C GLY A 221 16.17 17.65 9.46
N LYS A 222 15.73 17.66 8.21
CA LYS A 222 16.27 18.53 7.14
C LYS A 222 15.95 20.04 7.33
N ASN A 223 15.11 20.37 8.29
CA ASN A 223 14.85 21.73 8.72
C ASN A 223 14.45 21.75 10.20
N LYS A 224 14.48 22.92 10.84
CA LYS A 224 14.20 23.08 12.28
C LYS A 224 12.82 22.54 12.65
N ARG A 225 11.78 22.85 11.85
CA ARG A 225 10.41 22.39 12.09
C ARG A 225 10.32 20.85 12.10
N ARG A 226 10.99 20.19 11.16
CA ARG A 226 11.02 18.72 11.09
C ARG A 226 11.74 18.12 12.28
N ALA A 227 12.91 18.67 12.65
CA ALA A 227 13.68 18.21 13.80
C ALA A 227 12.88 18.36 15.11
N GLU A 228 12.17 19.49 15.30
CA GLU A 228 11.29 19.69 16.46
C GLU A 228 10.14 18.67 16.52
N GLN A 229 9.47 18.39 15.37
CA GLN A 229 8.43 17.37 15.30
C GLN A 229 8.98 15.97 15.65
N MET A 230 10.19 15.65 15.20
CA MET A 230 10.83 14.36 15.50
C MET A 230 11.25 14.25 16.97
N ALA A 231 11.74 15.34 17.60
CA ALA A 231 12.01 15.41 19.03
C ALA A 231 10.74 15.19 19.85
N ALA A 232 9.64 15.85 19.47
CA ALA A 232 8.32 15.67 20.10
C ALA A 232 7.80 14.23 19.94
N LYS A 233 7.96 13.63 18.75
CA LYS A 233 7.59 12.22 18.49
C LYS A 233 8.38 11.27 19.40
N ALA A 234 9.68 11.51 19.56
CA ALA A 234 10.53 10.71 20.46
C ALA A 234 10.06 10.83 21.93
N ALA A 235 9.71 12.05 22.39
CA ALA A 235 9.16 12.27 23.72
C ALA A 235 7.83 11.55 23.95
N LEU A 236 6.91 11.60 22.98
CA LEU A 236 5.62 10.89 23.07
C LEU A 236 5.80 9.36 23.15
N ARG A 237 6.80 8.82 22.45
CA ARG A 237 7.17 7.40 22.55
C ARG A 237 7.79 7.06 23.90
N PHE A 238 8.71 7.89 24.39
CA PHE A 238 9.30 7.72 25.73
C PHE A 238 8.22 7.70 26.82
N LEU A 239 7.20 8.54 26.66
CA LEU A 239 6.05 8.65 27.57
C LEU A 239 4.98 7.57 27.34
N LYS A 240 5.18 6.64 26.38
CA LYS A 240 4.24 5.57 26.00
C LYS A 240 2.85 6.08 25.58
N ILE A 241 2.83 7.20 24.85
CA ILE A 241 1.61 7.83 24.31
C ILE A 241 1.42 7.46 22.85
N LEU A 242 2.52 7.11 22.17
CA LEU A 242 2.57 6.62 20.78
C LEU A 242 3.12 5.20 20.73
#